data_d8419528d224d9522f847224a18fd7a7
#
_entry.id   d8419528d224d9522f847224a18fd7a7
#
_cell.length_a   1.000
_cell.length_b   1.000
_cell.length_c   1.000
_cell.angle_alpha   90.00
_cell.angle_beta   90.00
_cell.angle_gamma   90.00
#
_symmetry.space_group_name_H-M   'P 1'
#
loop_
_entity.id
_entity.type
_entity.pdbx_description
1 polymer ?
#
loop_
_entity_poly.entity_id
_entity_poly.type
_entity_poly.pdbx_seq_one_letter_code
_entity_poly.pdbx_strand_id
1 'polypeptide(L)'
;MKPRLALVLVVVLAAAGLQAQTAPRLAPTRPAPPVPSGPVEVNGIAARVNGRVITKNQVSFMLAPMYAQLAAQFPRRGPQFESQFKEIKAKIIQELVDRQIILDEFKQVGASIKPFIIDEEIKRQMRELYNGDEVKFREELKRSRLTMEGYRTMTREKMIVQAMRAQQFSDAPPPLPNEIQREYDEVKLTLRDVTKDVISFRKLFIPAADAQQPQATAEAQLAVCENLAKQLAAGKDFTELAKEHSKDAFAAQGGLQENVPRTDLSPEFAAILFEAPVGKIVGPLMDPQGFTLVKPIKIDFGPSPPLEKVRDMIEERVRKKKTSAQYEHWIEARRKRAMVQINI
;
A
#
# COMPACT_ATOMS: atom_id res chain seq x y z
N MET A 1 44.88 1.11 24.01
CA MET A 1 44.84 1.61 25.40
C MET A 1 43.53 2.32 25.61
N LYS A 2 42.65 1.76 26.41
CA LYS A 2 41.36 2.37 26.80
C LYS A 2 41.45 2.81 28.25
N PRO A 3 41.00 4.01 28.66
CA PRO A 3 40.81 4.31 30.08
C PRO A 3 39.40 3.90 30.52
N ARG A 4 39.32 3.12 31.57
CA ARG A 4 38.15 2.80 32.34
C ARG A 4 37.86 3.96 33.30
N LEU A 5 36.64 4.51 33.24
CA LEU A 5 36.15 5.46 34.25
C LEU A 5 35.38 4.68 35.30
N ALA A 6 35.90 4.73 36.53
CA ALA A 6 35.24 4.14 37.70
C ALA A 6 34.23 5.15 38.27
N LEU A 7 33.00 4.68 38.48
CA LEU A 7 31.93 5.44 39.16
C LEU A 7 31.99 5.12 40.66
N VAL A 8 32.30 6.14 41.45
CA VAL A 8 32.32 6.04 42.90
C VAL A 8 30.90 6.28 43.42
N LEU A 9 30.34 5.29 44.12
CA LEU A 9 29.07 5.36 44.80
C LEU A 9 29.28 5.92 46.21
N VAL A 10 28.77 7.12 46.48
CA VAL A 10 28.73 7.70 47.83
C VAL A 10 27.40 7.32 48.51
N VAL A 11 27.52 6.49 49.56
CA VAL A 11 26.39 6.15 50.44
C VAL A 11 26.36 7.21 51.56
N VAL A 12 25.28 7.99 51.60
CA VAL A 12 24.98 8.86 52.76
C VAL A 12 23.91 8.17 53.59
N LEU A 13 24.30 7.69 54.77
CA LEU A 13 23.35 7.27 55.84
C LEU A 13 22.87 8.54 56.55
N ALA A 14 21.57 8.80 56.48
CA ALA A 14 20.89 9.71 57.40
C ALA A 14 19.85 8.93 58.20
N ALA A 15 20.14 8.78 59.49
CA ALA A 15 19.16 8.29 60.46
C ALA A 15 18.22 9.42 60.86
N ALA A 16 16.90 9.22 60.75
CA ALA A 16 15.90 10.11 61.31
C ALA A 16 14.63 9.35 61.62
N GLY A 17 14.33 9.25 62.93
CA GLY A 17 13.06 9.50 63.55
C GLY A 17 11.85 8.62 63.16
N LEU A 18 11.54 7.62 64.00
CA LEU A 18 10.22 6.98 64.05
C LEU A 18 9.16 8.03 64.40
N GLN A 19 8.33 8.44 63.45
CA GLN A 19 7.04 9.04 63.73
C GLN A 19 5.96 8.08 63.24
N ALA A 20 5.12 7.65 64.19
CA ALA A 20 3.94 6.84 63.94
C ALA A 20 2.96 7.63 63.02
N GLN A 21 2.92 7.31 61.75
CA GLN A 21 1.90 7.81 60.86
C GLN A 21 0.68 6.91 60.92
N THR A 22 -0.42 7.48 61.39
CA THR A 22 -1.76 6.94 61.31
C THR A 22 -2.12 6.54 59.89
N ALA A 23 -2.53 5.30 59.67
CA ALA A 23 -2.95 4.75 58.39
C ALA A 23 -4.01 5.66 57.72
N PRO A 24 -3.88 6.00 56.45
CA PRO A 24 -4.92 6.73 55.75
C PRO A 24 -6.16 5.84 55.60
N ARG A 25 -7.31 6.34 56.08
CA ARG A 25 -8.63 5.76 55.81
C ARG A 25 -8.78 5.57 54.31
N LEU A 26 -8.94 4.33 53.87
CA LEU A 26 -9.33 4.01 52.49
C LEU A 26 -10.64 4.76 52.19
N ALA A 27 -10.58 5.67 51.23
CA ALA A 27 -11.77 6.29 50.67
C ALA A 27 -12.66 5.20 50.05
N PRO A 28 -14.00 5.32 50.13
CA PRO A 28 -14.89 4.33 49.55
C PRO A 28 -14.58 4.18 48.07
N THR A 29 -14.21 2.97 47.65
CA THR A 29 -13.99 2.61 46.25
C THR A 29 -15.25 2.95 45.48
N ARG A 30 -15.09 3.89 44.52
CA ARG A 30 -16.14 4.21 43.55
C ARG A 30 -16.56 2.90 42.90
N PRO A 31 -17.86 2.54 42.87
CA PRO A 31 -18.27 1.31 42.20
C PRO A 31 -17.79 1.35 40.73
N ALA A 32 -17.19 0.26 40.30
CA ALA A 32 -16.78 0.10 38.92
C ALA A 32 -18.00 0.37 38.02
N PRO A 33 -17.83 1.08 36.88
CA PRO A 33 -18.93 1.31 35.99
C PRO A 33 -19.54 -0.04 35.59
N PRO A 34 -20.88 -0.14 35.51
CA PRO A 34 -21.55 -1.40 35.21
C PRO A 34 -21.00 -1.90 33.87
N VAL A 35 -20.50 -3.13 33.86
CA VAL A 35 -20.15 -3.85 32.66
C VAL A 35 -21.42 -3.87 31.79
N PRO A 36 -21.41 -3.38 30.56
CA PRO A 36 -22.60 -3.40 29.74
C PRO A 36 -23.10 -4.84 29.58
N SER A 37 -24.22 -5.11 30.21
CA SER A 37 -24.95 -6.38 30.14
C SER A 37 -25.85 -6.44 28.90
N GLY A 38 -25.29 -6.01 27.76
CA GLY A 38 -25.86 -6.33 26.45
C GLY A 38 -25.46 -7.74 26.07
N PRO A 39 -26.28 -8.45 25.27
CA PRO A 39 -25.86 -9.73 24.74
C PRO A 39 -24.52 -9.51 24.03
N VAL A 40 -23.46 -10.13 24.55
CA VAL A 40 -22.17 -10.20 23.86
C VAL A 40 -22.51 -10.82 22.51
N GLU A 41 -22.39 -10.04 21.42
CA GLU A 41 -22.63 -10.54 20.08
C GLU A 41 -21.54 -11.59 19.81
N VAL A 42 -21.85 -12.81 20.26
CA VAL A 42 -20.95 -13.94 20.16
C VAL A 42 -20.86 -14.28 18.66
N ASN A 43 -19.87 -13.70 17.99
CA ASN A 43 -19.41 -14.15 16.71
C ASN A 43 -20.49 -14.20 15.60
N GLY A 44 -21.06 -13.03 15.26
CA GLY A 44 -22.05 -12.90 14.20
C GLY A 44 -21.61 -13.52 12.86
N ILE A 45 -22.57 -13.96 12.07
CA ILE A 45 -22.35 -14.57 10.76
C ILE A 45 -22.01 -13.46 9.76
N ALA A 46 -20.88 -13.56 9.08
CA ALA A 46 -20.50 -12.69 7.97
C ALA A 46 -20.97 -13.23 6.61
N ALA A 47 -20.87 -14.56 6.42
CA ALA A 47 -21.36 -15.23 5.22
C ALA A 47 -21.71 -16.70 5.51
N ARG A 48 -22.49 -17.30 4.61
CA ARG A 48 -22.72 -18.76 4.55
C ARG A 48 -22.36 -19.26 3.16
N VAL A 49 -21.66 -20.39 3.09
CA VAL A 49 -21.27 -21.04 1.85
C VAL A 49 -21.61 -22.53 1.97
N ASN A 50 -22.52 -23.04 1.14
CA ASN A 50 -22.99 -24.43 1.19
C ASN A 50 -23.37 -24.91 2.61
N GLY A 51 -24.02 -24.04 3.38
CA GLY A 51 -24.39 -24.32 4.78
C GLY A 51 -23.29 -24.08 5.83
N ARG A 52 -22.04 -23.88 5.44
CA ARG A 52 -20.95 -23.53 6.36
C ARG A 52 -20.91 -22.04 6.65
N VAL A 53 -20.62 -21.71 7.90
CA VAL A 53 -20.61 -20.33 8.40
C VAL A 53 -19.21 -19.75 8.34
N ILE A 54 -19.10 -18.54 7.76
CA ILE A 54 -17.97 -17.64 7.89
C ILE A 54 -18.34 -16.58 8.92
N THR A 55 -17.54 -16.44 9.94
CA THR A 55 -17.85 -15.58 11.08
C THR A 55 -17.25 -14.19 10.93
N LYS A 56 -17.86 -13.17 11.59
CA LYS A 56 -17.32 -11.82 11.65
C LYS A 56 -15.91 -11.80 12.26
N ASN A 57 -15.60 -12.68 13.22
CA ASN A 57 -14.27 -12.78 13.81
C ASN A 57 -13.21 -13.25 12.79
N GLN A 58 -13.53 -14.20 11.92
CA GLN A 58 -12.62 -14.60 10.84
C GLN A 58 -12.32 -13.46 9.89
N VAL A 59 -13.34 -12.68 9.52
CA VAL A 59 -13.17 -11.48 8.71
C VAL A 59 -12.30 -10.45 9.43
N SER A 60 -12.58 -10.16 10.70
CA SER A 60 -11.83 -9.19 11.50
C SER A 60 -10.37 -9.60 11.68
N PHE A 61 -10.09 -10.88 11.88
CA PHE A 61 -8.74 -11.40 12.00
C PHE A 61 -7.91 -11.15 10.72
N MET A 62 -8.49 -11.43 9.55
CA MET A 62 -7.81 -11.17 8.27
C MET A 62 -7.73 -9.68 7.94
N LEU A 63 -8.69 -8.89 8.40
CA LEU A 63 -8.75 -7.45 8.16
C LEU A 63 -7.73 -6.67 9.00
N ALA A 64 -7.39 -7.13 10.20
CA ALA A 64 -6.58 -6.39 11.16
C ALA A 64 -5.25 -5.85 10.62
N PRO A 65 -4.38 -6.64 9.96
CA PRO A 65 -3.12 -6.13 9.41
C PRO A 65 -3.34 -5.09 8.31
N MET A 66 -4.32 -5.29 7.44
CA MET A 66 -4.65 -4.36 6.34
C MET A 66 -5.26 -3.06 6.86
N TYR A 67 -6.08 -3.15 7.91
CA TYR A 67 -6.62 -1.98 8.60
C TYR A 67 -5.51 -1.14 9.23
N ALA A 68 -4.53 -1.75 9.88
CA ALA A 68 -3.40 -1.04 10.47
C ALA A 68 -2.60 -0.28 9.40
N GLN A 69 -2.33 -0.92 8.26
CA GLN A 69 -1.65 -0.29 7.12
C GLN A 69 -2.46 0.87 6.54
N LEU A 70 -3.76 0.67 6.31
CA LEU A 70 -4.66 1.71 5.78
C LEU A 70 -4.78 2.89 6.74
N ALA A 71 -4.88 2.64 8.05
CA ALA A 71 -4.95 3.69 9.07
C ALA A 71 -3.65 4.52 9.14
N ALA A 72 -2.50 3.92 8.86
CA ALA A 72 -1.23 4.63 8.76
C ALA A 72 -1.17 5.54 7.52
N GLN A 73 -1.75 5.11 6.39
CA GLN A 73 -1.83 5.91 5.16
C GLN A 73 -2.83 7.07 5.27
N PHE A 74 -3.91 6.88 6.01
CA PHE A 74 -4.99 7.86 6.17
C PHE A 74 -5.23 8.21 7.65
N PRO A 75 -4.35 8.98 8.31
CA PRO A 75 -4.49 9.28 9.74
C PRO A 75 -5.79 10.01 10.10
N ARG A 76 -6.34 10.82 9.19
CA ARG A 76 -7.57 11.60 9.38
C ARG A 76 -8.86 10.86 8.99
N ARG A 77 -8.77 9.62 8.51
CA ARG A 77 -9.91 8.75 8.18
C ARG A 77 -11.04 9.50 7.44
N GLY A 78 -10.76 9.99 6.23
CA GLY A 78 -11.74 10.67 5.37
C GLY A 78 -12.47 9.70 4.43
N PRO A 79 -13.28 10.23 3.47
CA PRO A 79 -14.04 9.42 2.52
C PRO A 79 -13.21 8.40 1.73
N GLN A 80 -11.95 8.71 1.44
CA GLN A 80 -11.03 7.79 0.75
C GLN A 80 -10.67 6.57 1.63
N PHE A 81 -10.47 6.79 2.93
CA PHE A 81 -10.26 5.69 3.88
C PHE A 81 -11.47 4.75 3.90
N GLU A 82 -12.68 5.30 4.04
CA GLU A 82 -13.92 4.53 4.11
C GLU A 82 -14.14 3.71 2.82
N SER A 83 -13.89 4.31 1.65
CA SER A 83 -13.99 3.63 0.37
C SER A 83 -13.02 2.45 0.28
N GLN A 84 -11.72 2.68 0.57
CA GLN A 84 -10.71 1.63 0.53
C GLN A 84 -10.95 0.55 1.59
N PHE A 85 -11.39 0.94 2.78
CA PHE A 85 -11.74 0.00 3.84
C PHE A 85 -12.89 -0.94 3.41
N LYS A 86 -13.94 -0.38 2.80
CA LYS A 86 -15.06 -1.17 2.26
C LYS A 86 -14.61 -2.15 1.19
N GLU A 87 -13.74 -1.72 0.28
CA GLU A 87 -13.16 -2.59 -0.77
C GLU A 87 -12.33 -3.72 -0.18
N ILE A 88 -11.44 -3.41 0.77
CA ILE A 88 -10.60 -4.42 1.44
C ILE A 88 -11.48 -5.42 2.17
N LYS A 89 -12.49 -4.96 2.89
CA LYS A 89 -13.45 -5.83 3.60
C LYS A 89 -14.18 -6.76 2.63
N ALA A 90 -14.66 -6.24 1.50
CA ALA A 90 -15.34 -7.05 0.48
C ALA A 90 -14.41 -8.11 -0.12
N LYS A 91 -13.14 -7.75 -0.43
CA LYS A 91 -12.12 -8.68 -0.92
C LYS A 91 -11.82 -9.80 0.07
N ILE A 92 -11.71 -9.49 1.36
CA ILE A 92 -11.48 -10.49 2.42
C ILE A 92 -12.65 -11.46 2.53
N ILE A 93 -13.88 -10.95 2.47
CA ILE A 93 -15.06 -11.83 2.52
C ILE A 93 -15.10 -12.74 1.30
N GLN A 94 -14.81 -12.20 0.11
CA GLN A 94 -14.72 -12.99 -1.10
C GLN A 94 -13.64 -14.09 -1.01
N GLU A 95 -12.46 -13.75 -0.49
CA GLU A 95 -11.36 -14.69 -0.26
C GLU A 95 -11.77 -15.83 0.70
N LEU A 96 -12.50 -15.51 1.76
CA LEU A 96 -13.02 -16.52 2.70
C LEU A 96 -14.10 -17.40 2.07
N VAL A 97 -14.95 -16.81 1.23
CA VAL A 97 -15.96 -17.55 0.45
C VAL A 97 -15.25 -18.51 -0.51
N ASP A 98 -14.29 -18.04 -1.27
CA ASP A 98 -13.53 -18.86 -2.22
C ASP A 98 -12.78 -20.00 -1.52
N ARG A 99 -12.14 -19.67 -0.39
CA ARG A 99 -11.48 -20.67 0.45
C ARG A 99 -12.46 -21.78 0.84
N GLN A 100 -13.66 -21.44 1.27
CA GLN A 100 -14.67 -22.43 1.65
C GLN A 100 -15.13 -23.26 0.46
N ILE A 101 -15.34 -22.64 -0.71
CA ILE A 101 -15.69 -23.35 -1.95
C ILE A 101 -14.58 -24.34 -2.35
N ILE A 102 -13.31 -23.94 -2.27
CA ILE A 102 -12.16 -24.82 -2.55
C ILE A 102 -12.11 -26.01 -1.60
N LEU A 103 -12.37 -25.79 -0.31
CA LEU A 103 -12.39 -26.84 0.70
C LEU A 103 -13.53 -27.84 0.45
N ASP A 104 -14.67 -27.36 -0.02
CA ASP A 104 -15.80 -28.22 -0.38
C ASP A 104 -15.51 -29.01 -1.66
N GLU A 105 -14.93 -28.40 -2.68
CA GLU A 105 -14.50 -29.09 -3.91
C GLU A 105 -13.48 -30.19 -3.61
N PHE A 106 -12.46 -29.91 -2.77
CA PHE A 106 -11.48 -30.89 -2.35
C PHE A 106 -12.10 -32.12 -1.70
N LYS A 107 -13.17 -31.94 -0.92
CA LYS A 107 -13.91 -33.06 -0.32
C LYS A 107 -14.72 -33.85 -1.36
N GLN A 108 -15.33 -33.14 -2.32
CA GLN A 108 -16.13 -33.74 -3.36
C GLN A 108 -15.30 -34.67 -4.27
N VAL A 109 -14.05 -34.31 -4.57
CA VAL A 109 -13.13 -35.16 -5.33
C VAL A 109 -12.56 -36.31 -4.51
N GLY A 110 -12.96 -36.47 -3.24
CA GLY A 110 -12.53 -37.58 -2.38
C GLY A 110 -11.06 -37.51 -1.95
N ALA A 111 -10.40 -36.34 -2.14
CA ALA A 111 -9.01 -36.16 -1.77
C ALA A 111 -8.82 -36.00 -0.26
N SER A 112 -7.66 -36.41 0.23
CA SER A 112 -7.26 -36.22 1.64
C SER A 112 -5.78 -35.93 1.76
N ILE A 113 -5.41 -35.16 2.79
CA ILE A 113 -4.01 -34.96 3.18
C ILE A 113 -3.72 -35.88 4.37
N LYS A 114 -2.68 -36.70 4.22
CA LYS A 114 -2.28 -37.61 5.29
C LYS A 114 -1.81 -36.82 6.53
N PRO A 115 -2.19 -37.22 7.76
CA PRO A 115 -1.90 -36.47 8.98
C PRO A 115 -0.42 -36.12 9.16
N PHE A 116 0.50 -37.05 8.84
CA PHE A 116 1.92 -36.82 9.00
C PHE A 116 2.45 -35.66 8.13
N ILE A 117 1.86 -35.42 6.95
CA ILE A 117 2.27 -34.29 6.07
C ILE A 117 1.93 -32.95 6.74
N ILE A 118 0.78 -32.89 7.42
CA ILE A 118 0.38 -31.69 8.18
C ILE A 118 1.34 -31.46 9.34
N ASP A 119 1.72 -32.53 10.04
CA ASP A 119 2.65 -32.46 11.18
C ASP A 119 4.06 -32.01 10.74
N GLU A 120 4.54 -32.50 9.61
CA GLU A 120 5.82 -32.07 9.05
C GLU A 120 5.78 -30.61 8.61
N GLU A 121 4.68 -30.14 8.04
CA GLU A 121 4.51 -28.74 7.70
C GLU A 121 4.51 -27.85 8.95
N ILE A 122 3.83 -28.26 10.02
CA ILE A 122 3.86 -27.54 11.30
C ILE A 122 5.28 -27.50 11.87
N LYS A 123 6.02 -28.61 11.85
CA LYS A 123 7.43 -28.65 12.27
C LYS A 123 8.30 -27.73 11.42
N ARG A 124 8.06 -27.67 10.10
CA ARG A 124 8.78 -26.76 9.19
C ARG A 124 8.54 -25.30 9.58
N GLN A 125 7.28 -24.92 9.75
CA GLN A 125 6.91 -23.55 10.17
C GLN A 125 7.50 -23.21 11.55
N MET A 126 7.50 -24.14 12.49
CA MET A 126 8.11 -23.97 13.80
C MET A 126 9.64 -23.73 13.69
N ARG A 127 10.34 -24.45 12.80
CA ARG A 127 11.76 -24.21 12.53
C ARG A 127 12.00 -22.83 11.91
N GLU A 128 11.21 -22.45 10.92
CA GLU A 128 11.39 -21.20 10.17
C GLU A 128 11.06 -19.95 11.00
N LEU A 129 9.98 -19.97 11.78
CA LEU A 129 9.47 -18.81 12.50
C LEU A 129 9.96 -18.70 13.95
N TYR A 130 10.30 -19.84 14.57
CA TYR A 130 10.62 -19.92 16.00
C TYR A 130 11.97 -20.63 16.25
N ASN A 131 12.79 -20.86 15.20
CA ASN A 131 14.06 -21.60 15.29
C ASN A 131 13.90 -22.98 15.96
N GLY A 132 12.75 -23.63 15.81
CA GLY A 132 12.44 -24.92 16.43
C GLY A 132 12.03 -24.86 17.90
N ASP A 133 11.87 -23.67 18.49
CA ASP A 133 11.48 -23.48 19.89
C ASP A 133 9.96 -23.74 20.07
N GLU A 134 9.64 -24.94 20.52
CA GLU A 134 8.27 -25.39 20.74
C GLU A 134 7.57 -24.58 21.87
N VAL A 135 8.33 -24.14 22.87
CA VAL A 135 7.76 -23.38 23.99
C VAL A 135 7.24 -22.03 23.50
N LYS A 136 8.10 -21.30 22.77
CA LYS A 136 7.70 -20.02 22.16
C LYS A 136 6.53 -20.18 21.19
N PHE A 137 6.52 -21.24 20.40
CA PHE A 137 5.42 -21.52 19.48
C PHE A 137 4.11 -21.75 20.24
N ARG A 138 4.11 -22.55 21.31
CA ARG A 138 2.92 -22.78 22.15
C ARG A 138 2.45 -21.52 22.87
N GLU A 139 3.36 -20.67 23.33
CA GLU A 139 3.03 -19.37 23.92
C GLU A 139 2.35 -18.46 22.93
N GLU A 140 2.82 -18.42 21.68
CA GLU A 140 2.22 -17.62 20.62
C GLU A 140 0.82 -18.14 20.26
N LEU A 141 0.61 -19.45 20.19
CA LEU A 141 -0.72 -20.03 20.02
C LEU A 141 -1.66 -19.60 21.16
N LYS A 142 -1.21 -19.64 22.42
CA LYS A 142 -2.02 -19.17 23.57
C LYS A 142 -2.34 -17.68 23.47
N ARG A 143 -1.36 -16.84 23.08
CA ARG A 143 -1.55 -15.40 22.87
C ARG A 143 -2.60 -15.14 21.77
N SER A 144 -2.55 -15.91 20.71
CA SER A 144 -3.52 -15.87 19.60
C SER A 144 -4.85 -16.59 19.90
N ARG A 145 -5.03 -17.11 21.12
CA ARG A 145 -6.21 -17.90 21.53
C ARG A 145 -6.48 -19.12 20.64
N LEU A 146 -5.41 -19.72 20.10
CA LEU A 146 -5.48 -20.92 19.26
C LEU A 146 -5.05 -22.15 20.07
N THR A 147 -5.77 -23.26 19.86
CA THR A 147 -5.33 -24.58 20.31
C THR A 147 -4.41 -25.21 19.26
N MET A 148 -3.59 -26.18 19.63
CA MET A 148 -2.78 -26.95 18.68
C MET A 148 -3.65 -27.65 17.61
N GLU A 149 -4.80 -28.18 18.00
CA GLU A 149 -5.75 -28.80 17.06
C GLU A 149 -6.37 -27.78 16.12
N GLY A 150 -6.71 -26.59 16.61
CA GLY A 150 -7.16 -25.48 15.77
C GLY A 150 -6.09 -25.05 14.76
N TYR A 151 -4.84 -24.95 15.20
CA TYR A 151 -3.71 -24.63 14.33
C TYR A 151 -3.48 -25.71 13.27
N ARG A 152 -3.54 -26.99 13.65
CA ARG A 152 -3.45 -28.14 12.75
C ARG A 152 -4.55 -28.10 11.68
N THR A 153 -5.78 -27.79 12.07
CA THR A 153 -6.92 -27.63 11.15
C THR A 153 -6.67 -26.47 10.18
N MET A 154 -6.23 -25.31 10.66
CA MET A 154 -5.90 -24.16 9.83
C MET A 154 -4.77 -24.48 8.83
N THR A 155 -3.71 -25.15 9.29
CA THR A 155 -2.59 -25.60 8.44
C THR A 155 -3.06 -26.53 7.35
N ARG A 156 -3.87 -27.55 7.70
CA ARG A 156 -4.48 -28.47 6.74
C ARG A 156 -5.30 -27.72 5.68
N GLU A 157 -6.17 -26.82 6.09
CA GLU A 157 -7.00 -26.07 5.16
C GLU A 157 -6.17 -25.17 4.25
N LYS A 158 -5.11 -24.52 4.78
CA LYS A 158 -4.16 -23.74 4.01
C LYS A 158 -3.48 -24.60 2.94
N MET A 159 -3.00 -25.78 3.31
CA MET A 159 -2.36 -26.72 2.39
C MET A 159 -3.32 -27.19 1.28
N ILE A 160 -4.58 -27.49 1.63
CA ILE A 160 -5.62 -27.85 0.64
C ILE A 160 -5.80 -26.73 -0.38
N VAL A 161 -6.02 -25.50 0.10
CA VAL A 161 -6.23 -24.34 -0.77
C VAL A 161 -5.02 -24.10 -1.68
N GLN A 162 -3.81 -24.21 -1.13
CA GLN A 162 -2.58 -24.04 -1.91
C GLN A 162 -2.44 -25.16 -2.97
N ALA A 163 -2.68 -26.40 -2.62
CA ALA A 163 -2.59 -27.52 -3.56
C ALA A 163 -3.61 -27.41 -4.69
N MET A 164 -4.86 -27.10 -4.38
CA MET A 164 -5.92 -26.91 -5.37
C MET A 164 -5.63 -25.73 -6.31
N ARG A 165 -5.10 -24.61 -5.78
CA ARG A 165 -4.66 -23.47 -6.60
C ARG A 165 -3.47 -23.85 -7.48
N ALA A 166 -2.46 -24.50 -6.92
CA ALA A 166 -1.28 -24.93 -7.66
C ALA A 166 -1.63 -25.87 -8.84
N GLN A 167 -2.58 -26.77 -8.66
CA GLN A 167 -3.08 -27.61 -9.74
C GLN A 167 -3.67 -26.78 -10.88
N GLN A 168 -4.50 -25.77 -10.56
CA GLN A 168 -5.07 -24.90 -11.59
C GLN A 168 -4.00 -24.05 -12.29
N PHE A 169 -2.94 -23.69 -11.60
CA PHE A 169 -1.82 -22.94 -12.19
C PHE A 169 -0.97 -23.79 -13.13
N SER A 170 -0.76 -25.09 -12.80
CA SER A 170 -0.02 -26.02 -13.67
C SER A 170 -0.75 -26.34 -14.97
N ASP A 171 -2.08 -26.25 -14.97
CA ASP A 171 -2.93 -26.52 -16.13
C ASP A 171 -3.03 -25.31 -17.10
N ALA A 172 -2.48 -24.14 -16.72
CA ALA A 172 -2.49 -22.98 -17.58
C ALA A 172 -1.58 -23.19 -18.82
N PRO A 173 -2.05 -22.87 -20.02
CA PRO A 173 -1.26 -23.06 -21.24
C PRO A 173 -0.04 -22.12 -21.22
N PRO A 174 1.10 -22.55 -21.81
CA PRO A 174 2.30 -21.73 -21.84
C PRO A 174 2.08 -20.43 -22.60
N PRO A 175 2.88 -19.38 -22.31
CA PRO A 175 2.86 -18.14 -23.07
C PRO A 175 3.14 -18.37 -24.56
N LEU A 176 2.36 -17.73 -25.43
CA LEU A 176 2.57 -17.75 -26.89
C LEU A 176 3.44 -16.55 -27.30
N PRO A 177 4.23 -16.65 -28.38
CA PRO A 177 5.10 -15.55 -28.84
C PRO A 177 4.36 -14.23 -29.08
N ASN A 178 3.15 -14.27 -29.63
CA ASN A 178 2.32 -13.10 -29.84
C ASN A 178 1.78 -12.48 -28.54
N GLU A 179 1.58 -13.27 -27.49
CA GLU A 179 1.19 -12.77 -26.18
C GLU A 179 2.36 -12.07 -25.50
N ILE A 180 3.56 -12.64 -25.61
CA ILE A 180 4.80 -12.05 -25.10
C ILE A 180 5.07 -10.71 -25.79
N GLN A 181 4.95 -10.64 -27.13
CA GLN A 181 5.13 -9.40 -27.88
C GLN A 181 4.11 -8.34 -27.46
N ARG A 182 2.84 -8.69 -27.31
CA ARG A 182 1.77 -7.77 -26.86
C ARG A 182 2.05 -7.25 -25.46
N GLU A 183 2.40 -8.12 -24.51
CA GLU A 183 2.73 -7.71 -23.16
C GLU A 183 3.93 -6.76 -23.14
N TYR A 184 4.97 -7.06 -23.93
CA TYR A 184 6.11 -6.15 -24.06
C TYR A 184 5.67 -4.78 -24.58
N ASP A 185 4.87 -4.74 -25.66
CA ASP A 185 4.39 -3.47 -26.23
C ASP A 185 3.54 -2.64 -25.24
N GLU A 186 2.79 -3.32 -24.36
CA GLU A 186 2.03 -2.66 -23.29
C GLU A 186 2.94 -2.04 -22.21
N VAL A 187 4.05 -2.71 -21.87
CA VAL A 187 4.87 -2.31 -20.72
C VAL A 187 6.20 -1.66 -21.07
N LYS A 188 6.65 -1.69 -22.35
CA LYS A 188 7.98 -1.22 -22.77
C LYS A 188 8.32 0.19 -22.30
N LEU A 189 7.33 1.10 -22.28
CA LEU A 189 7.54 2.46 -21.80
C LEU A 189 7.79 2.53 -20.28
N THR A 190 7.25 1.58 -19.52
CA THR A 190 7.50 1.51 -18.07
C THR A 190 8.88 0.91 -17.75
N LEU A 191 9.47 0.21 -18.72
CA LEU A 191 10.79 -0.42 -18.60
C LEU A 191 11.92 0.45 -19.15
N ARG A 192 11.60 1.62 -19.70
CA ARG A 192 12.61 2.52 -20.28
C ARG A 192 13.60 3.02 -19.23
N ASP A 193 14.75 3.41 -19.70
CA ASP A 193 15.73 4.11 -18.89
C ASP A 193 15.29 5.57 -18.69
N VAL A 194 14.59 5.82 -17.59
CA VAL A 194 14.06 7.15 -17.25
C VAL A 194 15.15 8.20 -17.04
N THR A 195 16.40 7.81 -16.78
CA THR A 195 17.51 8.74 -16.64
C THR A 195 17.89 9.41 -17.96
N LYS A 196 17.45 8.82 -19.08
CA LYS A 196 17.65 9.33 -20.44
C LYS A 196 16.43 10.05 -20.99
N ASP A 197 15.38 10.22 -20.19
CA ASP A 197 14.26 11.07 -20.57
C ASP A 197 14.73 12.52 -20.71
N VAL A 198 14.28 13.20 -21.75
CA VAL A 198 14.59 14.59 -22.04
C VAL A 198 13.30 15.35 -22.30
N ILE A 199 13.21 16.58 -21.83
CA ILE A 199 12.02 17.40 -22.00
C ILE A 199 12.37 18.81 -22.45
N SER A 200 11.57 19.37 -23.37
CA SER A 200 11.54 20.81 -23.65
C SER A 200 10.24 21.39 -23.11
N PHE A 201 10.34 22.45 -22.34
CA PHE A 201 9.18 23.07 -21.71
C PHE A 201 9.36 24.60 -21.57
N ARG A 202 8.26 25.30 -21.32
CA ARG A 202 8.30 26.70 -20.88
C ARG A 202 7.98 26.77 -19.39
N LYS A 203 8.68 27.67 -18.70
CA LYS A 203 8.52 27.94 -17.28
C LYS A 203 8.25 29.43 -17.06
N LEU A 204 7.26 29.74 -16.23
CA LEU A 204 6.98 31.07 -15.71
C LEU A 204 7.04 31.00 -14.19
N PHE A 205 7.93 31.77 -13.58
CA PHE A 205 8.17 31.73 -12.14
C PHE A 205 7.86 33.08 -11.51
N ILE A 206 7.03 33.08 -10.46
CA ILE A 206 6.67 34.21 -9.63
C ILE A 206 7.23 33.96 -8.22
N PRO A 207 8.18 34.75 -7.72
CA PRO A 207 8.76 34.54 -6.40
C PRO A 207 7.72 34.81 -5.30
N ALA A 208 7.78 34.06 -4.20
CA ALA A 208 6.94 34.29 -3.02
C ALA A 208 7.20 35.60 -2.34
N ALA A 209 8.46 36.10 -2.43
CA ALA A 209 8.88 37.43 -2.00
C ALA A 209 9.64 38.10 -3.15
N ASP A 210 9.23 39.29 -3.54
CA ASP A 210 9.91 40.08 -4.58
C ASP A 210 10.71 41.24 -3.92
N ALA A 211 12.03 41.22 -4.10
CA ALA A 211 12.89 42.28 -3.59
C ALA A 211 12.56 43.69 -4.17
N GLN A 212 11.93 43.74 -5.35
CA GLN A 212 11.47 44.98 -5.98
C GLN A 212 10.09 45.41 -5.48
N GLN A 213 9.34 44.53 -4.82
CA GLN A 213 8.04 44.79 -4.22
C GLN A 213 7.97 44.21 -2.79
N PRO A 214 8.68 44.85 -1.81
CA PRO A 214 8.79 44.30 -0.45
C PRO A 214 7.45 44.20 0.30
N GLN A 215 6.40 44.85 -0.21
CA GLN A 215 5.03 44.81 0.34
C GLN A 215 4.19 43.64 -0.19
N ALA A 216 4.65 42.95 -1.22
CA ALA A 216 3.91 41.82 -1.80
C ALA A 216 4.01 40.57 -0.91
N THR A 217 2.89 40.15 -0.37
CA THR A 217 2.81 38.91 0.39
C THR A 217 2.81 37.69 -0.55
N ALA A 218 3.17 36.53 -0.02
CA ALA A 218 3.12 35.27 -0.79
C ALA A 218 1.70 34.99 -1.36
N GLU A 219 0.65 35.37 -0.61
CA GLU A 219 -0.75 35.23 -1.07
C GLU A 219 -1.03 36.17 -2.26
N ALA A 220 -0.51 37.40 -2.24
CA ALA A 220 -0.64 38.33 -3.37
C ALA A 220 0.08 37.79 -4.62
N GLN A 221 1.28 37.22 -4.44
CA GLN A 221 2.04 36.62 -5.53
C GLN A 221 1.37 35.36 -6.08
N LEU A 222 0.74 34.54 -5.24
CA LEU A 222 -0.08 33.42 -5.66
C LEU A 222 -1.25 33.88 -6.52
N ALA A 223 -1.97 34.93 -6.08
CA ALA A 223 -3.09 35.49 -6.84
C ALA A 223 -2.66 36.00 -8.22
N VAL A 224 -1.45 36.60 -8.33
CA VAL A 224 -0.84 36.98 -9.62
C VAL A 224 -0.63 35.74 -10.48
N CYS A 225 -0.02 34.69 -9.94
CA CYS A 225 0.25 33.46 -10.67
C CYS A 225 -1.07 32.77 -11.13
N GLU A 226 -2.09 32.72 -10.29
CA GLU A 226 -3.43 32.21 -10.65
C GLU A 226 -4.10 33.04 -11.75
N ASN A 227 -3.95 34.35 -11.73
CA ASN A 227 -4.47 35.22 -12.78
C ASN A 227 -3.74 34.93 -14.11
N LEU A 228 -2.42 34.78 -14.09
CA LEU A 228 -1.65 34.39 -15.28
C LEU A 228 -2.06 33.03 -15.80
N ALA A 229 -2.31 32.05 -14.92
CA ALA A 229 -2.84 30.75 -15.32
C ALA A 229 -4.20 30.86 -16.05
N LYS A 230 -5.11 31.73 -15.55
CA LYS A 230 -6.40 32.02 -16.20
C LYS A 230 -6.22 32.68 -17.57
N GLN A 231 -5.30 33.61 -17.70
CA GLN A 231 -4.98 34.28 -18.97
C GLN A 231 -4.41 33.29 -20.01
N LEU A 232 -3.52 32.39 -19.57
CA LEU A 232 -2.98 31.32 -20.40
C LEU A 232 -4.06 30.31 -20.82
N ALA A 233 -4.98 29.98 -19.93
CA ALA A 233 -6.12 29.11 -20.22
C ALA A 233 -7.09 29.78 -21.22
N ALA A 234 -7.20 31.10 -21.19
CA ALA A 234 -7.97 31.91 -22.14
C ALA A 234 -7.28 32.08 -23.50
N GLY A 235 -6.06 31.51 -23.70
CA GLY A 235 -5.34 31.50 -24.97
C GLY A 235 -4.30 32.59 -25.15
N LYS A 236 -3.96 33.37 -24.12
CA LYS A 236 -2.82 34.30 -24.20
C LYS A 236 -1.50 33.54 -24.44
N ASP A 237 -0.58 34.22 -25.11
CA ASP A 237 0.73 33.62 -25.42
C ASP A 237 1.59 33.47 -24.17
N PHE A 238 2.11 32.26 -23.96
CA PHE A 238 2.97 31.94 -22.82
C PHE A 238 4.28 32.73 -22.86
N THR A 239 4.83 32.93 -24.07
CA THR A 239 6.12 33.60 -24.27
C THR A 239 6.03 35.06 -23.83
N GLU A 240 4.97 35.74 -24.19
CA GLU A 240 4.75 37.15 -23.83
C GLU A 240 4.59 37.30 -22.34
N LEU A 241 3.72 36.49 -21.71
CA LEU A 241 3.50 36.56 -20.26
C LEU A 241 4.75 36.16 -19.46
N ALA A 242 5.55 35.20 -19.96
CA ALA A 242 6.79 34.85 -19.31
C ALA A 242 7.83 35.97 -19.40
N LYS A 243 7.94 36.68 -20.53
CA LYS A 243 8.83 37.82 -20.69
C LYS A 243 8.43 38.99 -19.77
N GLU A 244 7.14 39.21 -19.60
CA GLU A 244 6.62 40.33 -18.80
C GLU A 244 6.67 40.10 -17.31
N HIS A 245 6.35 38.88 -16.87
CA HIS A 245 6.08 38.61 -15.46
C HIS A 245 7.05 37.64 -14.78
N SER A 246 7.73 36.77 -15.56
CA SER A 246 8.58 35.74 -14.96
C SER A 246 9.88 36.34 -14.38
N LYS A 247 10.28 35.88 -13.21
CA LYS A 247 11.60 36.14 -12.60
C LYS A 247 12.57 34.94 -12.78
N ASP A 248 12.24 34.03 -13.65
CA ASP A 248 13.14 32.92 -14.03
C ASP A 248 14.30 33.41 -14.90
N ALA A 249 15.44 32.73 -14.87
CA ALA A 249 16.62 33.07 -15.69
C ALA A 249 16.33 33.02 -17.20
N PHE A 250 15.34 32.25 -17.62
CA PHE A 250 14.92 32.11 -19.03
C PHE A 250 13.75 33.04 -19.42
N ALA A 251 13.37 33.97 -18.58
CA ALA A 251 12.25 34.88 -18.83
C ALA A 251 12.40 35.65 -20.15
N ALA A 252 13.60 36.16 -20.49
CA ALA A 252 13.88 36.84 -21.74
C ALA A 252 13.64 35.99 -22.99
N GLN A 253 13.79 34.67 -22.90
CA GLN A 253 13.48 33.69 -23.95
C GLN A 253 12.04 33.19 -23.89
N GLY A 254 11.17 33.86 -23.12
CA GLY A 254 9.78 33.43 -22.90
C GLY A 254 9.67 32.15 -22.09
N GLY A 255 10.61 31.94 -21.17
CA GLY A 255 10.67 30.80 -20.28
C GLY A 255 11.05 29.47 -20.93
N LEU A 256 11.54 29.48 -22.19
CA LEU A 256 11.89 28.28 -22.94
C LEU A 256 13.14 27.61 -22.39
N GLN A 257 13.03 26.34 -22.08
CA GLN A 257 14.14 25.45 -21.74
C GLN A 257 14.06 24.23 -22.67
N GLU A 258 15.09 23.99 -23.44
CA GLU A 258 15.12 22.94 -24.46
C GLU A 258 16.03 21.80 -24.06
N ASN A 259 15.60 20.59 -24.41
CA ASN A 259 16.38 19.36 -24.24
C ASN A 259 16.95 19.17 -22.81
N VAL A 260 16.16 19.51 -21.81
CA VAL A 260 16.55 19.37 -20.40
C VAL A 260 16.50 17.90 -19.99
N PRO A 261 17.63 17.28 -19.58
CA PRO A 261 17.62 15.92 -19.06
C PRO A 261 16.77 15.82 -17.79
N ARG A 262 16.10 14.70 -17.63
CA ARG A 262 15.31 14.44 -16.40
C ARG A 262 16.16 14.54 -15.13
N THR A 263 17.43 14.15 -15.21
CA THR A 263 18.40 14.17 -14.11
C THR A 263 18.76 15.57 -13.63
N ASP A 264 18.50 16.59 -14.44
CA ASP A 264 18.80 18.00 -14.10
C ASP A 264 17.63 18.68 -13.38
N LEU A 265 16.51 17.97 -13.24
CA LEU A 265 15.31 18.43 -12.56
C LEU A 265 15.20 17.75 -11.17
N SER A 266 14.57 18.44 -10.21
CA SER A 266 14.22 17.77 -8.95
C SER A 266 13.25 16.61 -9.21
N PRO A 267 13.31 15.51 -8.44
CA PRO A 267 12.46 14.35 -8.65
C PRO A 267 10.96 14.69 -8.69
N GLU A 268 10.52 15.59 -7.82
CA GLU A 268 9.12 16.02 -7.71
C GLU A 268 8.69 16.83 -8.93
N PHE A 269 9.54 17.75 -9.38
CA PHE A 269 9.27 18.59 -10.54
C PHE A 269 9.31 17.76 -11.83
N ALA A 270 10.25 16.84 -11.95
CA ALA A 270 10.34 15.89 -13.07
C ALA A 270 9.09 15.01 -13.14
N ALA A 271 8.60 14.47 -12.01
CA ALA A 271 7.40 13.66 -12.01
C ALA A 271 6.21 14.43 -12.60
N ILE A 272 5.99 15.65 -12.16
CA ILE A 272 4.89 16.50 -12.66
C ILE A 272 5.04 16.79 -14.17
N LEU A 273 6.24 17.17 -14.61
CA LEU A 273 6.49 17.56 -15.99
C LEU A 273 6.34 16.41 -16.99
N PHE A 274 6.86 15.22 -16.64
CA PHE A 274 6.82 14.06 -17.53
C PHE A 274 5.48 13.33 -17.55
N GLU A 275 4.59 13.60 -16.57
CA GLU A 275 3.21 13.11 -16.54
C GLU A 275 2.23 14.10 -17.21
N ALA A 276 2.62 15.36 -17.31
CA ALA A 276 1.76 16.39 -17.88
C ALA A 276 1.59 16.22 -19.40
N PRO A 277 0.38 16.38 -19.93
CA PRO A 277 0.17 16.32 -21.38
C PRO A 277 0.91 17.46 -22.09
N VAL A 278 1.60 17.13 -23.19
CA VAL A 278 2.28 18.13 -24.05
C VAL A 278 1.31 19.21 -24.50
N GLY A 279 1.73 20.47 -24.38
CA GLY A 279 0.94 21.65 -24.74
C GLY A 279 -0.04 22.12 -23.66
N LYS A 280 -0.27 21.35 -22.60
CA LYS A 280 -1.13 21.77 -21.46
C LYS A 280 -0.33 22.56 -20.43
N ILE A 281 -1.02 23.50 -19.79
CA ILE A 281 -0.43 24.30 -18.72
C ILE A 281 -0.70 23.58 -17.40
N VAL A 282 0.34 23.47 -16.58
CA VAL A 282 0.29 22.86 -15.24
C VAL A 282 0.73 23.90 -14.22
N GLY A 283 0.03 23.96 -13.11
CA GLY A 283 0.30 24.88 -12.01
C GLY A 283 -0.93 25.73 -11.64
N PRO A 284 -0.77 26.63 -10.66
CA PRO A 284 0.47 26.98 -9.96
C PRO A 284 1.08 25.81 -9.16
N LEU A 285 2.34 25.50 -9.42
CA LEU A 285 3.14 24.62 -8.57
C LEU A 285 3.77 25.48 -7.48
N MET A 286 3.59 25.08 -6.23
CA MET A 286 4.05 25.84 -5.06
C MET A 286 5.31 25.19 -4.48
N ASP A 287 6.34 25.98 -4.28
CA ASP A 287 7.52 25.64 -3.51
C ASP A 287 7.88 26.79 -2.54
N PRO A 288 8.84 26.60 -1.61
CA PRO A 288 9.23 27.66 -0.67
C PRO A 288 9.76 28.96 -1.33
N GLN A 289 10.19 28.91 -2.59
CA GLN A 289 10.73 30.04 -3.31
C GLN A 289 9.65 30.84 -4.05
N GLY A 290 8.53 30.18 -4.43
CA GLY A 290 7.45 30.84 -5.14
C GLY A 290 6.48 29.90 -5.86
N PHE A 291 5.96 30.42 -6.98
CA PHE A 291 4.89 29.82 -7.75
C PHE A 291 5.32 29.64 -9.20
N THR A 292 5.12 28.44 -9.73
CA THR A 292 5.58 28.10 -11.07
C THR A 292 4.41 27.65 -11.95
N LEU A 293 4.32 28.20 -13.16
CA LEU A 293 3.51 27.65 -14.24
C LEU A 293 4.43 27.01 -15.28
N VAL A 294 4.06 25.82 -15.76
CA VAL A 294 4.83 25.11 -16.78
C VAL A 294 3.96 24.65 -17.93
N LYS A 295 4.57 24.59 -19.13
CA LYS A 295 3.94 24.08 -20.34
C LYS A 295 4.94 23.16 -21.04
N PRO A 296 4.78 21.82 -20.94
CA PRO A 296 5.57 20.89 -21.72
C PRO A 296 5.37 21.14 -23.21
N ILE A 297 6.46 21.16 -23.99
CA ILE A 297 6.45 21.37 -25.45
C ILE A 297 6.73 20.06 -26.15
N LYS A 298 7.76 19.34 -25.69
CA LYS A 298 8.21 18.09 -26.28
C LYS A 298 8.77 17.19 -25.17
N ILE A 299 8.43 15.92 -25.21
CA ILE A 299 8.98 14.90 -24.33
C ILE A 299 9.60 13.83 -25.21
N ASP A 300 10.89 13.59 -25.06
CA ASP A 300 11.62 12.50 -25.67
C ASP A 300 11.95 11.48 -24.58
N PHE A 301 11.27 10.35 -24.61
CA PHE A 301 11.49 9.29 -23.61
C PHE A 301 12.77 8.53 -23.91
N GLY A 302 13.47 8.14 -22.87
CA GLY A 302 14.64 7.28 -22.93
C GLY A 302 14.33 5.94 -23.60
N PRO A 303 15.35 5.23 -24.10
CA PRO A 303 15.16 3.98 -24.81
C PRO A 303 14.61 2.89 -23.88
N SER A 304 13.64 2.14 -24.38
CA SER A 304 13.19 0.91 -23.75
C SER A 304 14.17 -0.22 -24.07
N PRO A 305 14.42 -1.14 -23.14
CA PRO A 305 15.26 -2.30 -23.42
C PRO A 305 14.58 -3.15 -24.52
N PRO A 306 15.32 -3.70 -25.47
CA PRO A 306 14.77 -4.59 -26.49
C PRO A 306 14.19 -5.85 -25.84
N LEU A 307 13.17 -6.45 -26.50
CA LEU A 307 12.45 -7.62 -25.97
C LEU A 307 13.39 -8.75 -25.55
N GLU A 308 14.45 -8.98 -26.32
CA GLU A 308 15.44 -10.05 -26.08
C GLU A 308 16.08 -9.93 -24.69
N LYS A 309 16.31 -8.70 -24.21
CA LYS A 309 16.92 -8.46 -22.88
C LYS A 309 15.96 -8.65 -21.73
N VAL A 310 14.67 -8.53 -21.98
CA VAL A 310 13.61 -8.58 -20.93
C VAL A 310 12.66 -9.75 -21.14
N ARG A 311 12.96 -10.61 -22.11
CA ARG A 311 12.07 -11.70 -22.55
C ARG A 311 11.58 -12.57 -21.39
N ASP A 312 12.49 -13.04 -20.54
CA ASP A 312 12.15 -13.93 -19.42
C ASP A 312 11.20 -13.24 -18.44
N MET A 313 11.44 -11.96 -18.17
CA MET A 313 10.57 -11.16 -17.30
C MET A 313 9.16 -10.98 -17.92
N ILE A 314 9.09 -10.69 -19.22
CA ILE A 314 7.81 -10.52 -19.93
C ILE A 314 7.07 -11.86 -20.00
N GLU A 315 7.77 -12.95 -20.31
CA GLU A 315 7.20 -14.29 -20.33
C GLU A 315 6.61 -14.69 -18.97
N GLU A 316 7.32 -14.40 -17.89
CA GLU A 316 6.82 -14.65 -16.54
C GLU A 316 5.57 -13.80 -16.20
N ARG A 317 5.52 -12.53 -16.67
CA ARG A 317 4.31 -11.69 -16.54
C ARG A 317 3.12 -12.28 -17.29
N VAL A 318 3.33 -12.71 -18.54
CA VAL A 318 2.29 -13.38 -19.35
C VAL A 318 1.84 -14.66 -18.65
N ARG A 319 2.78 -15.47 -18.17
CA ARG A 319 2.49 -16.71 -17.43
C ARG A 319 1.63 -16.42 -16.21
N LYS A 320 1.98 -15.43 -15.41
CA LYS A 320 1.17 -15.01 -14.25
C LYS A 320 -0.23 -14.54 -14.65
N LYS A 321 -0.35 -13.74 -15.71
CA LYS A 321 -1.67 -13.31 -16.23
C LYS A 321 -2.51 -14.52 -16.63
N LYS A 322 -1.93 -15.48 -17.35
CA LYS A 322 -2.64 -16.70 -17.79
C LYS A 322 -3.04 -17.59 -16.63
N THR A 323 -2.14 -17.83 -15.68
CA THR A 323 -2.46 -18.64 -14.49
C THR A 323 -3.52 -17.98 -13.63
N SER A 324 -3.47 -16.65 -13.47
CA SER A 324 -4.52 -15.92 -12.74
C SER A 324 -5.87 -16.00 -13.46
N ALA A 325 -5.89 -15.81 -14.79
CA ALA A 325 -7.11 -15.92 -15.57
C ALA A 325 -7.70 -17.35 -15.53
N GLN A 326 -6.86 -18.37 -15.61
CA GLN A 326 -7.26 -19.77 -15.47
C GLN A 326 -7.90 -20.04 -14.10
N TYR A 327 -7.25 -19.57 -13.03
CA TYR A 327 -7.78 -19.68 -11.68
C TYR A 327 -9.11 -18.92 -11.50
N GLU A 328 -9.20 -17.68 -11.97
CA GLU A 328 -10.45 -16.91 -11.89
C GLU A 328 -11.60 -17.58 -12.66
N HIS A 329 -11.34 -18.08 -13.85
CA HIS A 329 -12.33 -18.84 -14.61
C HIS A 329 -12.78 -20.09 -13.85
N TRP A 330 -11.84 -20.82 -13.27
CA TRP A 330 -12.13 -22.02 -12.49
C TRP A 330 -12.95 -21.71 -11.23
N ILE A 331 -12.55 -20.73 -10.43
CA ILE A 331 -13.25 -20.39 -9.18
C ILE A 331 -14.64 -19.78 -9.44
N GLU A 332 -14.76 -18.95 -10.49
CA GLU A 332 -16.04 -18.38 -10.89
C GLU A 332 -17.09 -19.44 -11.25
N ALA A 333 -16.67 -20.47 -11.98
CA ALA A 333 -17.53 -21.61 -12.29
C ALA A 333 -18.02 -22.33 -11.02
N ARG A 334 -17.21 -22.38 -9.95
CA ARG A 334 -17.58 -22.96 -8.65
C ARG A 334 -18.46 -22.03 -7.84
N ARG A 335 -18.17 -20.70 -7.84
CA ARG A 335 -19.02 -19.68 -7.20
C ARG A 335 -20.48 -19.76 -7.73
N LYS A 336 -20.65 -19.92 -9.05
CA LYS A 336 -21.98 -20.03 -9.69
C LYS A 336 -22.78 -21.28 -9.22
N ARG A 337 -22.10 -22.33 -8.76
CA ARG A 337 -22.73 -23.54 -8.25
C ARG A 337 -22.91 -23.54 -6.74
N ALA A 338 -22.18 -22.72 -6.03
CA ALA A 338 -22.23 -22.66 -4.58
C ALA A 338 -23.42 -21.82 -4.12
N MET A 339 -24.06 -22.25 -3.02
CA MET A 339 -25.05 -21.43 -2.32
C MET A 339 -24.32 -20.47 -1.39
N VAL A 340 -24.22 -19.21 -1.80
CA VAL A 340 -23.52 -18.15 -1.05
C VAL A 340 -24.53 -17.13 -0.55
N GLN A 341 -24.53 -16.84 0.75
CA GLN A 341 -25.30 -15.78 1.39
C GLN A 341 -24.32 -14.90 2.17
N ILE A 342 -24.26 -13.61 1.86
CA ILE A 342 -23.38 -12.65 2.50
C ILE A 342 -24.24 -11.72 3.38
N ASN A 343 -23.90 -11.62 4.68
CA ASN A 343 -24.60 -10.83 5.69
C ASN A 343 -23.64 -9.76 6.23
N ILE A 344 -23.55 -8.61 5.56
CA ILE A 344 -22.62 -7.53 5.94
C ILE A 344 -23.41 -6.33 6.44
#